data_c620d8b8cbda72c0adb2c6421bc7365f
#
_entry.id   c620d8b8cbda72c0adb2c6421bc7365f
#
_cell.length_a   1.000
_cell.length_b   1.000
_cell.length_c   1.000
_cell.angle_alpha   90.00
_cell.angle_beta   90.00
_cell.angle_gamma   90.00
#
_symmetry.space_group_name_H-M   'P 1'
#
loop_
_entity.id
_entity.type
_entity.pdbx_description
1 polymer ?
#
loop_
_entity_poly.entity_id
_entity_poly.type
_entity_poly.pdbx_seq_one_letter_code
_entity_poly.pdbx_strand_id
1 'polypeptide(L)'
;MKRFRFASLVLHPALVMALIMAVASLATAQTPKSGGALNVMLREDLPQGFAIHEASTYSTSFPALPCFNNLVFFDPAKPTESMDTIVGDLAERWSWQDNYKNLVFFLRKDVKWHDGKPFTSKDVKFTFDMLRETSDAPAKLRINPRKDWYANIEHIEAADPYTVVFRMKRPQPALLMMLASGYSPVYAAHIPPAQYRTSCIGTGPFKLKEWRRGEFVEYVKNPDYFVKGRPYLDGLKYVVIVERGTRTAALQAGQLDTACPGETSKTTMDQLKKAVPQMVFHTVAQDVTDNIIMNVKKAPFDNPKVRLAVSYAIDRRGLIQASHQGGAILGAAMLPRPFGIWGVSDKDLLTMPGYGKADEMKARAKKLLAEAGITPDKPLKVEMGTRAIAIYIDMASYVINELKQVGIDATLKQVETASGIRWPRAATTRSAPTSPGSAPTIPTRTSTRTTPAALRETTASTATRRS
;
A
#
# COMPACT_ATOMS: atom_id res chain seq x y z
N MET A 1 -25.86 -16.04 -71.61
CA MET A 1 -24.58 -15.53 -71.17
C MET A 1 -24.76 -14.12 -70.60
N LYS A 2 -24.85 -14.01 -69.28
CA LYS A 2 -24.97 -12.67 -68.56
C LYS A 2 -23.57 -12.25 -68.15
N ARG A 3 -23.12 -11.10 -68.67
CA ARG A 3 -21.86 -10.47 -68.33
C ARG A 3 -22.02 -9.73 -66.98
N PHE A 4 -21.31 -10.16 -65.96
CA PHE A 4 -21.13 -9.41 -64.70
C PHE A 4 -20.12 -8.28 -64.96
N ARG A 5 -20.58 -7.02 -64.77
CA ARG A 5 -19.71 -5.85 -64.71
C ARG A 5 -19.18 -5.70 -63.29
N PHE A 6 -17.89 -5.84 -63.09
CA PHE A 6 -17.20 -5.42 -61.88
C PHE A 6 -17.07 -3.90 -61.85
N ALA A 7 -17.78 -3.24 -60.93
CA ALA A 7 -17.54 -1.85 -60.63
C ALA A 7 -16.30 -1.74 -59.74
N SER A 8 -15.18 -1.24 -60.31
CA SER A 8 -13.97 -0.93 -59.52
C SER A 8 -14.27 0.34 -58.70
N LEU A 9 -14.33 0.15 -57.35
CA LEU A 9 -14.45 1.23 -56.41
C LEU A 9 -13.10 1.95 -56.32
N VAL A 10 -12.91 3.03 -57.04
CA VAL A 10 -11.72 3.88 -56.93
C VAL A 10 -11.94 4.77 -55.69
N LEU A 11 -11.33 4.36 -54.54
CA LEU A 11 -11.27 5.19 -53.36
C LEU A 11 -10.49 6.50 -53.67
N HIS A 12 -11.12 7.64 -53.51
CA HIS A 12 -10.49 8.95 -53.74
C HIS A 12 -9.28 9.11 -52.82
N PRO A 13 -8.11 9.46 -53.34
CA PRO A 13 -6.89 9.64 -52.53
C PRO A 13 -7.05 10.65 -51.40
N ALA A 14 -7.98 11.61 -51.53
CA ALA A 14 -8.32 12.55 -50.47
C ALA A 14 -8.98 11.87 -49.25
N LEU A 15 -9.77 10.79 -49.46
CA LEU A 15 -10.41 10.05 -48.36
C LEU A 15 -9.41 9.20 -47.60
N VAL A 16 -8.44 8.61 -48.33
CA VAL A 16 -7.35 7.84 -47.73
C VAL A 16 -6.42 8.75 -46.91
N MET A 17 -6.12 9.94 -47.44
CA MET A 17 -5.29 10.93 -46.74
C MET A 17 -5.99 11.54 -45.50
N ALA A 18 -7.33 11.75 -45.55
CA ALA A 18 -8.12 12.18 -44.41
C ALA A 18 -8.20 11.09 -43.33
N LEU A 19 -8.27 9.80 -43.69
CA LEU A 19 -8.27 8.67 -42.78
C LEU A 19 -6.90 8.51 -42.11
N ILE A 20 -5.81 8.70 -42.85
CA ILE A 20 -4.43 8.65 -42.32
C ILE A 20 -4.19 9.82 -41.34
N MET A 21 -4.68 11.04 -41.66
CA MET A 21 -4.61 12.18 -40.74
C MET A 21 -5.48 12.00 -39.50
N ALA A 22 -6.64 11.37 -39.60
CA ALA A 22 -7.52 11.07 -38.46
C ALA A 22 -6.91 9.99 -37.53
N VAL A 23 -6.19 9.02 -38.07
CA VAL A 23 -5.49 7.99 -37.29
C VAL A 23 -4.22 8.56 -36.64
N ALA A 24 -3.53 9.48 -37.29
CA ALA A 24 -2.36 10.16 -36.71
C ALA A 24 -2.70 11.09 -35.54
N SER A 25 -3.93 11.60 -35.47
CA SER A 25 -4.38 12.44 -34.34
C SER A 25 -4.77 11.64 -33.08
N LEU A 26 -4.86 10.32 -33.15
CA LEU A 26 -5.22 9.46 -32.01
C LEU A 26 -4.03 8.93 -31.20
N ALA A 27 -2.81 9.23 -31.61
CA ALA A 27 -1.59 8.71 -30.99
C ALA A 27 -0.61 9.79 -30.53
N THR A 28 -1.06 10.96 -30.13
CA THR A 28 -0.20 11.85 -29.34
C THR A 28 -0.19 11.36 -27.89
N ALA A 29 0.64 10.36 -27.61
CA ALA A 29 1.10 10.16 -26.24
C ALA A 29 1.65 11.52 -25.76
N GLN A 30 0.96 12.16 -24.81
CA GLN A 30 1.42 13.44 -24.29
C GLN A 30 2.85 13.28 -23.79
N THR A 31 3.76 14.02 -24.42
CA THR A 31 5.16 14.03 -23.99
C THR A 31 5.20 14.49 -22.53
N PRO A 32 5.79 13.73 -21.61
CA PRO A 32 5.84 14.11 -20.22
C PRO A 32 6.48 15.49 -20.05
N LYS A 33 5.84 16.37 -19.28
CA LYS A 33 6.40 17.67 -18.95
C LYS A 33 7.50 17.49 -17.92
N SER A 34 8.64 18.16 -18.14
CA SER A 34 9.72 18.24 -17.18
C SER A 34 9.67 19.54 -16.38
N GLY A 35 10.16 19.48 -15.14
CA GLY A 35 10.23 20.65 -14.24
C GLY A 35 9.08 20.71 -13.23
N GLY A 36 9.20 21.68 -12.31
CA GLY A 36 8.23 21.90 -11.24
C GLY A 36 8.33 20.92 -10.07
N ALA A 37 7.60 21.24 -9.01
CA ALA A 37 7.50 20.38 -7.82
C ALA A 37 6.04 19.95 -7.63
N LEU A 38 5.85 18.75 -7.09
CA LEU A 38 4.53 18.20 -6.77
C LEU A 38 4.28 18.30 -5.27
N ASN A 39 3.16 18.93 -4.89
CA ASN A 39 2.69 19.01 -3.52
C ASN A 39 1.73 17.87 -3.23
N VAL A 40 2.14 16.96 -2.34
CA VAL A 40 1.42 15.73 -2.00
C VAL A 40 0.86 15.86 -0.59
N MET A 41 -0.41 15.57 -0.41
CA MET A 41 -1.04 15.58 0.90
C MET A 41 -0.62 14.37 1.73
N LEU A 42 -0.27 14.58 3.02
CA LEU A 42 -0.19 13.55 4.07
C LEU A 42 -1.20 13.83 5.17
N ARG A 43 -1.76 12.76 5.74
CA ARG A 43 -2.68 12.84 6.88
C ARG A 43 -1.98 12.81 8.25
N GLU A 44 -0.74 12.38 8.30
CA GLU A 44 0.11 12.30 9.49
C GLU A 44 1.58 12.36 9.08
N ASP A 45 2.45 12.73 10.00
CA ASP A 45 3.89 12.69 9.80
C ASP A 45 4.42 11.25 9.74
N LEU A 46 5.70 11.07 9.40
CA LEU A 46 6.37 9.78 9.28
C LEU A 46 6.62 9.18 10.68
N PRO A 47 5.87 8.15 11.12
CA PRO A 47 5.98 7.65 12.50
C PRO A 47 7.35 7.03 12.82
N GLN A 48 8.04 6.52 11.79
CA GLN A 48 9.37 5.89 11.91
C GLN A 48 10.45 6.66 11.13
N GLY A 49 10.19 7.92 10.77
CA GLY A 49 11.05 8.65 9.84
C GLY A 49 11.12 7.93 8.50
N PHE A 50 12.32 7.78 7.96
CA PHE A 50 12.56 7.08 6.69
C PHE A 50 12.94 5.60 6.89
N ALA A 51 12.85 5.09 8.12
CA ALA A 51 13.19 3.71 8.45
C ALA A 51 12.08 2.73 8.02
N ILE A 52 11.92 2.51 6.71
CA ILE A 52 10.87 1.66 6.11
C ILE A 52 10.92 0.25 6.71
N HIS A 53 12.09 -0.30 6.96
CA HIS A 53 12.22 -1.64 7.55
C HIS A 53 11.76 -1.74 9.00
N GLU A 54 11.67 -0.61 9.71
CA GLU A 54 11.09 -0.54 11.06
C GLU A 54 9.61 -0.19 11.07
N ALA A 55 9.00 0.08 9.91
CA ALA A 55 7.63 0.55 9.80
C ALA A 55 6.65 -0.56 9.46
N SER A 56 5.47 -0.54 10.09
CA SER A 56 4.35 -1.42 9.75
C SER A 56 3.27 -0.73 8.92
N THR A 57 3.41 0.58 8.67
CA THR A 57 2.39 1.40 8.02
C THR A 57 2.92 2.11 6.79
N TYR A 58 2.04 2.33 5.82
CA TYR A 58 2.41 3.09 4.64
C TYR A 58 2.63 4.59 4.92
N SER A 59 2.20 5.10 6.08
CA SER A 59 2.50 6.47 6.50
C SER A 59 4.00 6.75 6.62
N THR A 60 4.83 5.73 6.81
CA THR A 60 6.28 5.83 6.68
C THR A 60 6.75 5.52 5.27
N SER A 61 6.30 4.39 4.68
CA SER A 61 6.85 3.96 3.39
C SER A 61 6.48 4.91 2.26
N PHE A 62 5.24 5.36 2.17
CA PHE A 62 4.77 6.21 1.08
C PHE A 62 5.60 7.49 0.89
N PRO A 63 5.79 8.34 1.92
CA PRO A 63 6.61 9.53 1.76
C PRO A 63 8.13 9.25 1.72
N ALA A 64 8.60 8.09 2.18
CA ALA A 64 10.03 7.76 2.16
C ALA A 64 10.49 7.12 0.83
N LEU A 65 9.58 6.42 0.12
CA LEU A 65 9.92 5.69 -1.11
C LEU A 65 10.62 6.51 -2.21
N PRO A 66 10.38 7.82 -2.43
CA PRO A 66 11.11 8.59 -3.43
C PRO A 66 12.63 8.60 -3.26
N CYS A 67 13.11 8.32 -2.05
CA CYS A 67 14.51 8.24 -1.70
C CYS A 67 15.15 6.89 -2.05
N PHE A 68 14.38 5.83 -2.20
CA PHE A 68 14.87 4.45 -2.28
C PHE A 68 14.55 3.76 -3.59
N ASN A 69 15.22 2.64 -3.82
CA ASN A 69 14.87 1.65 -4.83
C ASN A 69 14.88 0.24 -4.23
N ASN A 70 14.14 -0.65 -4.87
CA ASN A 70 14.12 -2.08 -4.59
C ASN A 70 14.99 -2.84 -5.60
N LEU A 71 15.13 -4.16 -5.45
CA LEU A 71 15.73 -4.99 -6.50
C LEU A 71 14.85 -5.02 -7.75
N VAL A 72 13.57 -5.17 -7.54
CA VAL A 72 12.50 -5.22 -8.56
C VAL A 72 11.29 -4.45 -8.03
N PHE A 73 10.38 -4.02 -8.89
CA PHE A 73 9.15 -3.36 -8.50
C PHE A 73 8.01 -3.70 -9.47
N PHE A 74 6.77 -3.42 -9.09
CA PHE A 74 5.64 -3.55 -9.99
C PHE A 74 5.61 -2.38 -10.96
N ASP A 75 5.45 -2.66 -12.26
CA ASP A 75 5.34 -1.64 -13.31
C ASP A 75 4.15 -0.71 -13.03
N PRO A 76 4.38 0.57 -12.70
CA PRO A 76 3.30 1.48 -12.35
C PRO A 76 2.42 1.87 -13.54
N ALA A 77 2.85 1.62 -14.77
CA ALA A 77 2.05 1.83 -15.98
C ALA A 77 0.97 0.75 -16.15
N LYS A 78 1.06 -0.35 -15.39
CA LYS A 78 0.08 -1.44 -15.46
C LYS A 78 -1.06 -1.23 -14.46
N PRO A 79 -2.31 -1.50 -14.84
CA PRO A 79 -3.48 -1.27 -13.98
C PRO A 79 -3.54 -2.24 -12.78
N THR A 80 -2.88 -3.37 -12.86
CA THR A 80 -2.88 -4.44 -11.84
C THR A 80 -1.48 -4.91 -11.56
N GLU A 81 -1.15 -5.09 -10.29
CA GLU A 81 0.08 -5.74 -9.87
C GLU A 81 -0.07 -7.26 -9.97
N SER A 82 0.90 -7.94 -10.55
CA SER A 82 0.95 -9.39 -10.69
C SER A 82 2.41 -9.83 -10.88
N MET A 83 2.67 -11.14 -10.89
CA MET A 83 4.00 -11.66 -11.23
C MET A 83 4.49 -11.16 -12.59
N ASP A 84 3.56 -11.01 -13.56
CA ASP A 84 3.87 -10.61 -14.93
C ASP A 84 4.12 -9.11 -15.10
N THR A 85 3.80 -8.31 -14.07
CA THR A 85 4.03 -6.87 -14.06
C THR A 85 5.24 -6.46 -13.22
N ILE A 86 6.03 -7.42 -12.73
CA ILE A 86 7.27 -7.14 -12.03
C ILE A 86 8.35 -6.80 -13.05
N VAL A 87 9.01 -5.67 -12.84
CA VAL A 87 10.11 -5.17 -13.69
C VAL A 87 11.36 -4.91 -12.85
N GLY A 88 12.50 -4.83 -13.51
CA GLY A 88 13.77 -4.54 -12.84
C GLY A 88 13.84 -3.11 -12.29
N ASP A 89 14.50 -2.95 -11.14
CA ASP A 89 14.84 -1.67 -10.54
C ASP A 89 16.37 -1.62 -10.33
N LEU A 90 16.89 -1.96 -9.15
CA LEU A 90 18.35 -2.10 -8.93
C LEU A 90 18.92 -3.35 -9.61
N ALA A 91 18.10 -4.37 -9.86
CA ALA A 91 18.45 -5.48 -10.71
C ALA A 91 17.95 -5.24 -12.13
N GLU A 92 18.80 -5.50 -13.13
CA GLU A 92 18.42 -5.44 -14.55
C GLU A 92 17.58 -6.65 -14.95
N ARG A 93 17.91 -7.80 -14.37
CA ARG A 93 17.25 -9.08 -14.61
C ARG A 93 17.44 -10.03 -13.43
N TRP A 94 16.62 -11.07 -13.40
CA TRP A 94 16.72 -12.16 -12.43
C TRP A 94 16.40 -13.49 -13.07
N SER A 95 16.78 -14.58 -12.39
CA SER A 95 16.43 -15.94 -12.80
C SER A 95 16.20 -16.84 -11.59
N TRP A 96 15.24 -17.73 -11.73
CA TRP A 96 15.03 -18.82 -10.80
C TRP A 96 15.85 -20.04 -11.21
N GLN A 97 16.46 -20.66 -10.22
CA GLN A 97 17.24 -21.90 -10.38
C GLN A 97 16.79 -22.90 -9.33
N ASP A 98 17.18 -24.17 -9.50
CA ASP A 98 16.95 -25.24 -8.54
C ASP A 98 15.48 -25.30 -8.09
N ASN A 99 14.56 -25.40 -9.04
CA ASN A 99 13.12 -25.49 -8.79
C ASN A 99 12.63 -24.45 -7.77
N TYR A 100 12.90 -23.16 -8.04
CA TYR A 100 12.52 -22.01 -7.20
C TYR A 100 13.17 -21.97 -5.81
N LYS A 101 14.26 -22.66 -5.59
CA LYS A 101 15.05 -22.56 -4.36
C LYS A 101 16.12 -21.46 -4.42
N ASN A 102 16.61 -21.14 -5.61
CA ASN A 102 17.62 -20.10 -5.79
C ASN A 102 17.07 -18.99 -6.66
N LEU A 103 17.08 -17.77 -6.15
CA LEU A 103 16.73 -16.57 -6.89
C LEU A 103 17.98 -15.73 -7.11
N VAL A 104 18.42 -15.65 -8.36
CA VAL A 104 19.62 -14.94 -8.76
C VAL A 104 19.24 -13.59 -9.35
N PHE A 105 19.83 -12.50 -8.82
CA PHE A 105 19.71 -11.16 -9.36
C PHE A 105 21.02 -10.69 -9.98
N PHE A 106 20.92 -10.06 -11.15
CA PHE A 106 22.00 -9.37 -11.82
C PHE A 106 21.78 -7.87 -11.68
N LEU A 107 22.67 -7.23 -10.93
CA LEU A 107 22.51 -5.85 -10.51
C LEU A 107 23.02 -4.88 -11.58
N ARG A 108 22.45 -3.66 -11.58
CA ARG A 108 22.98 -2.53 -12.37
C ARG A 108 24.38 -2.14 -11.88
N LYS A 109 25.21 -1.69 -12.81
CA LYS A 109 26.60 -1.29 -12.55
C LYS A 109 26.79 0.23 -12.39
N ASP A 110 25.80 1.00 -12.82
CA ASP A 110 25.81 2.46 -12.91
C ASP A 110 25.07 3.18 -11.78
N VAL A 111 24.69 2.42 -10.74
CA VAL A 111 23.91 2.97 -9.60
C VAL A 111 24.85 3.54 -8.55
N LYS A 112 24.53 4.76 -8.09
CA LYS A 112 25.19 5.42 -6.96
C LYS A 112 24.19 5.73 -5.85
N TRP A 113 24.65 5.62 -4.63
CA TRP A 113 23.94 6.16 -3.46
C TRP A 113 23.88 7.68 -3.54
N HIS A 114 22.96 8.31 -2.83
CA HIS A 114 22.84 9.79 -2.80
C HIS A 114 24.10 10.51 -2.31
N ASP A 115 24.97 9.83 -1.57
CA ASP A 115 26.28 10.32 -1.12
C ASP A 115 27.42 10.05 -2.13
N GLY A 116 27.11 9.52 -3.31
CA GLY A 116 28.03 9.28 -4.42
C GLY A 116 28.73 7.93 -4.39
N LYS A 117 28.63 7.13 -3.34
CA LYS A 117 29.22 5.79 -3.27
C LYS A 117 28.56 4.81 -4.22
N PRO A 118 29.28 3.81 -4.77
CA PRO A 118 28.70 2.81 -5.65
C PRO A 118 27.78 1.86 -4.88
N PHE A 119 26.67 1.49 -5.52
CA PHE A 119 25.79 0.40 -5.08
C PHE A 119 26.37 -0.94 -5.56
N THR A 120 26.36 -1.95 -4.69
CA THR A 120 26.86 -3.30 -4.98
C THR A 120 26.02 -4.40 -4.31
N SER A 121 26.33 -5.65 -4.63
CA SER A 121 25.77 -6.84 -4.00
C SER A 121 25.94 -6.88 -2.47
N LYS A 122 26.95 -6.21 -1.94
CA LYS A 122 27.17 -6.09 -0.48
C LYS A 122 26.04 -5.36 0.22
N ASP A 123 25.44 -4.35 -0.43
CA ASP A 123 24.31 -3.58 0.11
C ASP A 123 23.04 -4.44 0.18
N VAL A 124 22.82 -5.27 -0.85
CA VAL A 124 21.71 -6.21 -0.88
C VAL A 124 21.87 -7.26 0.23
N LYS A 125 23.05 -7.88 0.30
CA LYS A 125 23.35 -8.86 1.35
C LYS A 125 23.19 -8.23 2.75
N PHE A 126 23.76 -7.07 2.99
CA PHE A 126 23.61 -6.32 4.25
C PHE A 126 22.14 -6.15 4.63
N THR A 127 21.32 -5.66 3.69
CA THR A 127 19.91 -5.37 3.94
C THR A 127 19.15 -6.61 4.36
N PHE A 128 19.24 -7.68 3.58
CA PHE A 128 18.40 -8.86 3.82
C PHE A 128 18.95 -9.78 4.93
N ASP A 129 20.26 -9.78 5.18
CA ASP A 129 20.81 -10.46 6.37
C ASP A 129 20.36 -9.75 7.66
N MET A 130 20.34 -8.40 7.68
CA MET A 130 19.75 -7.63 8.78
C MET A 130 18.28 -7.96 9.00
N LEU A 131 17.48 -8.07 7.91
CA LEU A 131 16.04 -8.37 7.99
C LEU A 131 15.74 -9.80 8.46
N ARG A 132 16.62 -10.76 8.18
CA ARG A 132 16.50 -12.14 8.65
C ARG A 132 16.81 -12.27 10.15
N GLU A 133 17.50 -11.30 10.73
CA GLU A 133 17.95 -11.31 12.14
C GLU A 133 18.70 -12.59 12.52
N THR A 134 19.60 -13.03 11.67
CA THR A 134 20.51 -14.16 11.97
C THR A 134 21.53 -13.77 13.03
N SER A 135 22.18 -14.75 13.66
CA SER A 135 23.19 -14.50 14.69
C SER A 135 24.39 -13.69 14.20
N ASP A 136 24.67 -13.77 12.90
CA ASP A 136 25.73 -13.06 12.18
C ASP A 136 25.24 -11.82 11.43
N ALA A 137 24.01 -11.35 11.72
CA ALA A 137 23.45 -10.18 11.07
C ALA A 137 24.35 -8.94 11.27
N PRO A 138 24.65 -8.21 10.19
CA PRO A 138 25.62 -7.11 10.24
C PRO A 138 25.13 -5.90 11.02
N ALA A 139 23.81 -5.81 11.23
CA ALA A 139 23.15 -4.74 11.99
C ALA A 139 21.82 -5.21 12.55
N LYS A 140 21.27 -4.47 13.50
CA LYS A 140 19.99 -4.78 14.15
C LYS A 140 19.00 -3.61 14.01
N LEU A 141 17.76 -3.93 13.62
CA LEU A 141 16.65 -3.01 13.65
C LEU A 141 16.12 -2.85 15.09
N ARG A 142 15.56 -1.69 15.41
CA ARG A 142 14.87 -1.47 16.69
C ARG A 142 13.64 -2.37 16.81
N ILE A 143 12.89 -2.49 15.73
CA ILE A 143 11.78 -3.42 15.53
C ILE A 143 11.85 -3.96 14.10
N ASN A 144 11.46 -5.21 13.90
CA ASN A 144 11.43 -5.80 12.56
C ASN A 144 10.05 -6.46 12.32
N PRO A 145 9.08 -5.70 11.83
CA PRO A 145 7.72 -6.20 11.64
C PRO A 145 7.59 -7.22 10.51
N ARG A 146 8.62 -7.32 9.64
CA ARG A 146 8.62 -8.21 8.47
C ARG A 146 9.64 -9.33 8.52
N LYS A 147 10.18 -9.64 9.67
CA LYS A 147 11.14 -10.75 9.86
C LYS A 147 10.65 -12.04 9.19
N ASP A 148 9.37 -12.37 9.39
CA ASP A 148 8.78 -13.62 8.91
C ASP A 148 8.68 -13.68 7.38
N TRP A 149 8.68 -12.53 6.68
CA TRP A 149 8.68 -12.49 5.22
C TRP A 149 9.93 -13.15 4.63
N TYR A 150 11.05 -13.02 5.32
CA TYR A 150 12.37 -13.47 4.88
C TYR A 150 12.85 -14.73 5.60
N ALA A 151 12.01 -15.34 6.46
CA ALA A 151 12.38 -16.49 7.29
C ALA A 151 12.72 -17.76 6.48
N ASN A 152 12.22 -17.86 5.24
CA ASN A 152 12.53 -18.96 4.34
C ASN A 152 13.85 -18.77 3.58
N ILE A 153 14.46 -17.60 3.61
CA ILE A 153 15.80 -17.38 3.04
C ILE A 153 16.82 -18.06 3.99
N GLU A 154 17.55 -19.01 3.48
CA GLU A 154 18.60 -19.72 4.22
C GLU A 154 19.85 -18.86 4.34
N HIS A 155 20.34 -18.35 3.22
CA HIS A 155 21.46 -17.39 3.17
C HIS A 155 21.45 -16.59 1.88
N ILE A 156 22.24 -15.51 1.85
CA ILE A 156 22.39 -14.62 0.72
C ILE A 156 23.86 -14.56 0.36
N GLU A 157 24.15 -14.85 -0.90
CA GLU A 157 25.50 -14.81 -1.45
C GLU A 157 25.67 -13.52 -2.29
N ALA A 158 26.70 -12.75 -1.97
CA ALA A 158 27.24 -11.73 -2.85
C ALA A 158 28.37 -12.38 -3.64
N ALA A 159 28.03 -13.06 -4.74
CA ALA A 159 28.96 -13.88 -5.53
C ALA A 159 30.06 -13.01 -6.18
N ASP A 160 29.69 -11.83 -6.63
CA ASP A 160 30.54 -10.77 -7.13
C ASP A 160 29.88 -9.40 -6.86
N PRO A 161 30.51 -8.26 -7.20
CA PRO A 161 29.90 -6.94 -6.92
C PRO A 161 28.52 -6.71 -7.53
N TYR A 162 28.11 -7.48 -8.52
CA TYR A 162 26.86 -7.26 -9.27
C TYR A 162 25.98 -8.51 -9.42
N THR A 163 26.30 -9.58 -8.70
CA THR A 163 25.48 -10.79 -8.67
C THR A 163 25.14 -11.16 -7.21
N VAL A 164 23.83 -11.35 -6.95
CA VAL A 164 23.33 -11.77 -5.64
C VAL A 164 22.46 -13.01 -5.82
N VAL A 165 22.69 -14.00 -4.95
CA VAL A 165 21.90 -15.24 -4.91
C VAL A 165 21.17 -15.35 -3.58
N PHE A 166 19.84 -15.39 -3.64
CA PHE A 166 19.00 -15.71 -2.49
C PHE A 166 18.76 -17.22 -2.49
N ARG A 167 19.30 -17.93 -1.50
CA ARG A 167 19.07 -19.36 -1.33
C ARG A 167 17.99 -19.60 -0.31
N MET A 168 16.94 -20.34 -0.69
CA MET A 168 15.80 -20.62 0.16
C MET A 168 15.83 -22.05 0.67
N LYS A 169 15.34 -22.25 1.91
CA LYS A 169 15.15 -23.58 2.52
C LYS A 169 14.17 -24.45 1.72
N ARG A 170 13.17 -23.84 1.11
CA ARG A 170 12.15 -24.49 0.27
C ARG A 170 11.72 -23.57 -0.87
N PRO A 171 11.18 -24.08 -1.99
CA PRO A 171 10.69 -23.24 -3.08
C PRO A 171 9.71 -22.15 -2.61
N GLN A 172 9.92 -20.90 -3.05
CA GLN A 172 9.04 -19.77 -2.72
C GLN A 172 8.99 -18.76 -3.87
N PRO A 173 8.27 -19.04 -4.96
CA PRO A 173 8.17 -18.09 -6.08
C PRO A 173 7.55 -16.75 -5.66
N ALA A 174 6.70 -16.72 -4.64
CA ALA A 174 6.10 -15.50 -4.09
C ALA A 174 7.11 -14.52 -3.48
N LEU A 175 8.36 -14.93 -3.19
CA LEU A 175 9.39 -14.02 -2.66
C LEU A 175 9.62 -12.84 -3.62
N LEU A 176 9.56 -13.06 -4.94
CA LEU A 176 9.76 -12.00 -5.92
C LEU A 176 8.72 -10.87 -5.77
N MET A 177 7.45 -11.20 -5.50
CA MET A 177 6.40 -10.21 -5.22
C MET A 177 6.69 -9.43 -3.94
N MET A 178 7.20 -10.10 -2.90
CA MET A 178 7.56 -9.45 -1.64
C MET A 178 8.71 -8.45 -1.85
N LEU A 179 9.69 -8.82 -2.67
CA LEU A 179 10.82 -7.95 -3.03
C LEU A 179 10.40 -6.77 -3.93
N ALA A 180 9.31 -6.92 -4.70
CA ALA A 180 8.75 -5.86 -5.51
C ALA A 180 7.90 -4.86 -4.70
N SER A 181 7.52 -5.21 -3.47
CA SER A 181 6.68 -4.34 -2.64
C SER A 181 7.45 -3.11 -2.13
N GLY A 182 6.75 -1.98 -1.91
CA GLY A 182 7.33 -0.76 -1.36
C GLY A 182 7.90 -0.89 0.07
N TYR A 183 7.89 -2.10 0.63
CA TYR A 183 8.49 -2.41 1.94
C TYR A 183 9.82 -3.15 1.85
N SER A 184 10.38 -3.32 0.66
CA SER A 184 11.64 -4.06 0.45
C SER A 184 12.75 -3.20 -0.18
N PRO A 185 12.94 -1.92 0.21
CA PRO A 185 14.03 -1.13 -0.31
C PRO A 185 15.37 -1.69 0.12
N VAL A 186 16.39 -1.50 -0.71
CA VAL A 186 17.76 -1.81 -0.34
C VAL A 186 18.36 -0.64 0.45
N TYR A 187 19.04 -0.94 1.55
CA TYR A 187 19.76 0.01 2.38
C TYR A 187 21.26 -0.03 2.10
N ALA A 188 21.93 1.10 2.22
CA ALA A 188 23.37 1.19 2.08
C ALA A 188 24.08 0.49 3.25
N ALA A 189 24.99 -0.42 2.96
CA ALA A 189 25.75 -1.15 3.99
C ALA A 189 26.63 -0.24 4.86
N HIS A 190 26.99 0.93 4.37
CA HIS A 190 27.81 1.90 5.09
C HIS A 190 27.00 2.91 5.93
N ILE A 191 25.65 2.81 5.91
CA ILE A 191 24.78 3.69 6.69
C ILE A 191 24.15 2.89 7.84
N PRO A 192 24.35 3.27 9.10
CA PRO A 192 23.71 2.63 10.22
C PRO A 192 22.18 2.69 10.11
N PRO A 193 21.43 1.60 10.34
CA PRO A 193 19.97 1.59 10.21
C PRO A 193 19.26 2.65 11.05
N ALA A 194 19.83 3.02 12.20
CA ALA A 194 19.30 4.06 13.07
C ALA A 194 19.23 5.44 12.40
N GLN A 195 20.11 5.73 11.46
CA GLN A 195 20.15 7.00 10.75
C GLN A 195 18.92 7.22 9.88
N TYR A 196 18.31 6.15 9.34
CA TYR A 196 17.09 6.24 8.55
C TYR A 196 15.86 6.72 9.34
N ARG A 197 15.94 6.81 10.68
CA ARG A 197 14.88 7.42 11.49
C ARG A 197 14.83 8.94 11.38
N THR A 198 15.90 9.58 10.91
CA THR A 198 16.01 11.04 10.84
C THR A 198 16.40 11.57 9.47
N SER A 199 16.97 10.74 8.62
CA SER A 199 17.40 11.12 7.28
C SER A 199 17.29 9.97 6.31
N CYS A 200 17.52 10.23 5.02
CA CYS A 200 17.38 9.22 3.99
C CYS A 200 18.53 9.36 2.99
N ILE A 201 19.35 8.31 2.92
CA ILE A 201 20.39 8.12 1.90
C ILE A 201 20.03 6.85 1.13
N GLY A 202 19.47 7.03 -0.07
CA GLY A 202 19.03 5.96 -0.94
C GLY A 202 19.70 6.04 -2.31
N THR A 203 19.14 5.28 -3.25
CA THR A 203 19.51 5.30 -4.66
C THR A 203 18.42 5.93 -5.52
N GLY A 204 17.35 6.39 -4.89
CA GLY A 204 16.10 6.81 -5.53
C GLY A 204 16.21 8.07 -6.38
N PRO A 205 15.12 8.37 -7.13
CA PRO A 205 15.06 9.52 -8.04
C PRO A 205 15.08 10.87 -7.34
N PHE A 206 14.84 10.92 -6.03
CA PHE A 206 14.83 12.17 -5.27
C PHE A 206 15.69 12.06 -4.02
N LYS A 207 16.42 13.13 -3.71
CA LYS A 207 17.23 13.31 -2.52
C LYS A 207 16.46 14.12 -1.48
N LEU A 208 16.50 13.72 -0.21
CA LEU A 208 15.91 14.49 0.87
C LEU A 208 16.57 15.86 0.96
N LYS A 209 15.77 16.92 0.90
CA LYS A 209 16.20 18.31 1.10
C LYS A 209 15.98 18.72 2.55
N GLU A 210 14.76 18.56 3.04
CA GLU A 210 14.36 18.93 4.40
C GLU A 210 13.23 18.05 4.90
N TRP A 211 13.24 17.72 6.19
CA TRP A 211 12.10 17.17 6.91
C TRP A 211 11.81 18.04 8.13
N ARG A 212 10.73 18.79 8.07
CA ARG A 212 10.20 19.55 9.19
C ARG A 212 9.06 18.76 9.80
N ARG A 213 9.34 18.18 10.97
CA ARG A 213 8.41 17.27 11.65
C ARG A 213 7.06 17.93 11.91
N GLY A 214 5.99 17.22 11.55
CA GLY A 214 4.61 17.70 11.68
C GLY A 214 4.17 18.71 10.63
N GLU A 215 5.07 19.16 9.74
CA GLU A 215 4.79 20.14 8.72
C GLU A 215 4.94 19.56 7.31
N PHE A 216 6.15 19.17 6.91
CA PHE A 216 6.41 18.65 5.57
C PHE A 216 7.70 17.83 5.46
N VAL A 217 7.76 17.07 4.36
CA VAL A 217 8.98 16.45 3.84
C VAL A 217 9.22 16.97 2.44
N GLU A 218 10.37 17.54 2.17
CA GLU A 218 10.74 18.11 0.87
C GLU A 218 11.91 17.36 0.25
N TYR A 219 11.79 17.07 -1.02
CA TYR A 219 12.77 16.39 -1.84
C TYR A 219 13.15 17.22 -3.05
N VAL A 220 14.39 17.07 -3.49
CA VAL A 220 14.91 17.60 -4.75
C VAL A 220 15.29 16.45 -5.68
N LYS A 221 15.25 16.72 -6.97
CA LYS A 221 15.68 15.79 -8.02
C LYS A 221 17.08 15.26 -7.76
N ASN A 222 17.29 13.96 -7.93
CA ASN A 222 18.60 13.33 -7.99
C ASN A 222 19.17 13.46 -9.41
N PRO A 223 20.17 14.31 -9.67
CA PRO A 223 20.73 14.48 -11.01
C PRO A 223 21.48 13.23 -11.48
N ASP A 224 22.00 12.41 -10.55
CA ASP A 224 22.75 11.19 -10.82
C ASP A 224 21.88 9.94 -10.87
N TYR A 225 20.55 10.10 -11.05
CA TYR A 225 19.66 8.95 -11.08
C TYR A 225 19.94 8.07 -12.30
N PHE A 226 20.10 6.77 -12.08
CA PHE A 226 20.52 5.81 -13.10
C PHE A 226 19.52 5.63 -14.26
N VAL A 227 18.23 5.97 -14.08
CA VAL A 227 17.25 5.94 -15.16
C VAL A 227 17.33 7.24 -15.96
N LYS A 228 17.89 7.18 -17.17
CA LYS A 228 18.08 8.35 -18.04
C LYS A 228 16.75 9.09 -18.30
N GLY A 229 16.80 10.43 -18.20
CA GLY A 229 15.62 11.29 -18.40
C GLY A 229 14.64 11.30 -17.25
N ARG A 230 14.93 10.64 -16.14
CA ARG A 230 14.10 10.60 -14.92
C ARG A 230 14.87 11.21 -13.71
N PRO A 231 14.13 11.72 -12.72
CA PRO A 231 12.69 12.01 -12.71
C PRO A 231 12.38 13.23 -13.57
N TYR A 232 11.12 13.39 -14.00
CA TYR A 232 10.67 14.57 -14.75
C TYR A 232 10.53 15.79 -13.85
N LEU A 233 10.02 15.61 -12.63
CA LEU A 233 9.87 16.69 -11.65
C LEU A 233 11.21 17.12 -11.05
N ASP A 234 11.30 18.39 -10.70
CA ASP A 234 12.47 18.94 -9.98
C ASP A 234 12.40 18.65 -8.47
N GLY A 235 11.21 18.42 -7.92
CA GLY A 235 11.03 18.12 -6.51
C GLY A 235 9.67 17.53 -6.15
N LEU A 236 9.58 17.10 -4.89
CA LEU A 236 8.35 16.66 -4.26
C LEU A 236 8.26 17.32 -2.89
N LYS A 237 7.04 17.75 -2.50
CA LYS A 237 6.78 18.23 -1.15
C LYS A 237 5.57 17.50 -0.58
N TYR A 238 5.80 16.72 0.45
CA TYR A 238 4.76 16.05 1.21
C TYR A 238 4.33 16.96 2.36
N VAL A 239 3.10 17.46 2.31
CA VAL A 239 2.57 18.42 3.29
C VAL A 239 1.66 17.69 4.28
N VAL A 240 1.98 17.82 5.57
CA VAL A 240 1.23 17.16 6.65
C VAL A 240 0.02 18.03 7.04
N ILE A 241 -1.18 17.52 6.81
CA ILE A 241 -2.43 18.18 7.23
C ILE A 241 -3.31 17.13 7.91
N VAL A 242 -3.42 17.20 9.23
CA VAL A 242 -4.09 16.16 10.04
C VAL A 242 -5.60 16.26 9.92
N GLU A 243 -6.17 17.46 9.85
CA GLU A 243 -7.60 17.68 9.81
C GLU A 243 -8.16 17.46 8.39
N ARG A 244 -9.26 16.66 8.27
CA ARG A 244 -9.83 16.23 6.99
C ARG A 244 -10.41 17.38 6.16
N GLY A 245 -11.12 18.30 6.79
CA GLY A 245 -11.75 19.45 6.10
C GLY A 245 -10.69 20.38 5.51
N THR A 246 -9.62 20.64 6.28
CA THR A 246 -8.46 21.44 5.84
C THR A 246 -7.77 20.82 4.64
N ARG A 247 -7.61 19.47 4.61
CA ARG A 247 -7.07 18.76 3.44
C ARG A 247 -7.93 18.98 2.19
N THR A 248 -9.25 18.86 2.35
CA THR A 248 -10.19 19.07 1.24
C THR A 248 -10.14 20.50 0.73
N ALA A 249 -10.11 21.49 1.63
CA ALA A 249 -9.99 22.90 1.27
C ALA A 249 -8.67 23.22 0.54
N ALA A 250 -7.55 22.64 1.00
CA ALA A 250 -6.24 22.81 0.37
C ALA A 250 -6.19 22.20 -1.05
N LEU A 251 -6.86 21.07 -1.30
CA LEU A 251 -7.02 20.50 -2.63
C LEU A 251 -7.90 21.40 -3.53
N GLN A 252 -9.01 21.95 -3.00
CA GLN A 252 -9.87 22.87 -3.73
C GLN A 252 -9.15 24.17 -4.11
N ALA A 253 -8.34 24.68 -3.20
CA ALA A 253 -7.55 25.90 -3.40
C ALA A 253 -6.33 25.70 -4.32
N GLY A 254 -6.03 24.44 -4.72
CA GLY A 254 -4.85 24.12 -5.53
C GLY A 254 -3.52 24.31 -4.79
N GLN A 255 -3.52 24.27 -3.47
CA GLN A 255 -2.32 24.27 -2.63
C GLN A 255 -1.67 22.87 -2.63
N LEU A 256 -2.45 21.85 -2.94
CA LEU A 256 -2.03 20.47 -3.09
C LEU A 256 -2.38 19.99 -4.50
N ASP A 257 -1.46 19.28 -5.11
CA ASP A 257 -1.63 18.71 -6.46
C ASP A 257 -2.25 17.31 -6.42
N THR A 258 -2.02 16.56 -5.35
CA THR A 258 -2.55 15.22 -5.20
C THR A 258 -2.79 14.82 -3.74
N ALA A 259 -3.73 13.92 -3.55
CA ALA A 259 -4.04 13.35 -2.24
C ALA A 259 -3.23 12.07 -2.01
N CYS A 260 -3.01 11.76 -0.72
CA CYS A 260 -2.58 10.43 -0.30
C CYS A 260 -3.65 9.39 -0.69
N PRO A 261 -3.29 8.24 -1.26
CA PRO A 261 -4.25 7.20 -1.65
C PRO A 261 -5.13 6.75 -0.49
N GLY A 262 -6.43 6.58 -0.79
CA GLY A 262 -7.43 6.15 0.20
C GLY A 262 -7.92 7.24 1.15
N GLU A 263 -7.47 8.49 1.00
CA GLU A 263 -7.88 9.60 1.87
C GLU A 263 -9.06 10.42 1.32
N THR A 264 -9.41 10.24 0.05
CA THR A 264 -10.54 10.93 -0.57
C THR A 264 -11.75 10.01 -0.59
N SER A 265 -12.75 10.31 0.25
CA SER A 265 -14.02 9.57 0.23
C SER A 265 -14.81 9.84 -1.05
N LYS A 266 -15.79 8.96 -1.35
CA LYS A 266 -16.67 9.16 -2.51
C LYS A 266 -17.36 10.51 -2.46
N THR A 267 -17.91 10.93 -1.32
CA THR A 267 -18.57 12.22 -1.13
C THR A 267 -17.59 13.38 -1.37
N THR A 268 -16.39 13.30 -0.79
CA THR A 268 -15.34 14.32 -1.00
C THR A 268 -14.94 14.39 -2.48
N MET A 269 -14.80 13.26 -3.15
CA MET A 269 -14.50 13.19 -4.58
C MET A 269 -15.60 13.90 -5.41
N ASP A 270 -16.87 13.63 -5.10
CA ASP A 270 -18.01 14.25 -5.80
C ASP A 270 -18.08 15.77 -5.55
N GLN A 271 -17.72 16.23 -4.35
CA GLN A 271 -17.58 17.66 -4.04
C GLN A 271 -16.42 18.30 -4.81
N LEU A 272 -15.26 17.67 -4.81
CA LEU A 272 -14.07 18.15 -5.53
C LEU A 272 -14.30 18.21 -7.05
N LYS A 273 -14.99 17.25 -7.65
CA LYS A 273 -15.36 17.27 -9.07
C LYS A 273 -16.20 18.49 -9.45
N LYS A 274 -17.10 18.93 -8.54
CA LYS A 274 -17.92 20.13 -8.76
C LYS A 274 -17.11 21.42 -8.58
N ALA A 275 -16.25 21.46 -7.56
CA ALA A 275 -15.47 22.66 -7.23
C ALA A 275 -14.25 22.85 -8.14
N VAL A 276 -13.65 21.77 -8.63
CA VAL A 276 -12.42 21.76 -9.44
C VAL A 276 -12.62 20.79 -10.61
N PRO A 277 -13.39 21.17 -11.66
CA PRO A 277 -13.76 20.27 -12.75
C PRO A 277 -12.58 19.68 -13.53
N GLN A 278 -11.41 20.33 -13.51
CA GLN A 278 -10.18 19.86 -14.15
C GLN A 278 -9.45 18.77 -13.35
N MET A 279 -9.86 18.48 -12.11
CA MET A 279 -9.24 17.45 -11.28
C MET A 279 -9.61 16.06 -11.79
N VAL A 280 -8.59 15.23 -12.01
CA VAL A 280 -8.76 13.85 -12.47
C VAL A 280 -8.77 12.90 -11.28
N PHE A 281 -9.73 11.98 -11.25
CA PHE A 281 -9.86 10.97 -10.21
C PHE A 281 -9.69 9.56 -10.79
N HIS A 282 -8.77 8.81 -10.21
CA HIS A 282 -8.59 7.38 -10.50
C HIS A 282 -9.08 6.58 -9.29
N THR A 283 -10.13 5.79 -9.49
CA THR A 283 -10.66 4.89 -8.46
C THR A 283 -10.25 3.47 -8.79
N VAL A 284 -9.58 2.82 -7.85
CA VAL A 284 -9.11 1.44 -8.00
C VAL A 284 -9.50 0.62 -6.77
N ALA A 285 -9.79 -0.66 -6.98
CA ALA A 285 -9.96 -1.59 -5.88
C ALA A 285 -8.60 -1.78 -5.19
N GLN A 286 -8.58 -1.64 -3.86
CA GLN A 286 -7.39 -1.86 -3.05
C GLN A 286 -7.47 -3.20 -2.33
N ASP A 287 -6.36 -3.93 -2.29
CA ASP A 287 -6.24 -5.15 -1.49
C ASP A 287 -5.87 -4.80 -0.04
N VAL A 288 -6.69 -3.94 0.56
CA VAL A 288 -6.59 -3.47 1.94
C VAL A 288 -7.84 -3.85 2.68
N THR A 289 -7.71 -4.61 3.76
CA THR A 289 -8.83 -5.13 4.55
C THR A 289 -8.92 -4.42 5.89
N ASP A 290 -10.10 -3.95 6.25
CA ASP A 290 -10.40 -3.50 7.61
C ASP A 290 -10.61 -4.72 8.50
N ASN A 291 -9.84 -4.80 9.59
CA ASN A 291 -9.82 -5.96 10.46
C ASN A 291 -10.08 -5.60 11.92
N ILE A 292 -10.80 -6.47 12.61
CA ILE A 292 -10.85 -6.52 14.07
C ILE A 292 -9.93 -7.63 14.54
N ILE A 293 -8.89 -7.27 15.29
CA ILE A 293 -7.91 -8.21 15.81
C ILE A 293 -8.25 -8.54 17.26
N MET A 294 -8.43 -9.83 17.55
CA MET A 294 -8.75 -10.34 18.88
C MET A 294 -7.60 -11.18 19.41
N ASN A 295 -7.20 -10.97 20.68
CA ASN A 295 -6.19 -11.79 21.33
C ASN A 295 -6.78 -13.15 21.76
N VAL A 296 -6.61 -14.15 20.94
CA VAL A 296 -7.17 -15.51 21.17
C VAL A 296 -6.53 -16.26 22.34
N LYS A 297 -5.46 -15.74 22.95
CA LYS A 297 -4.79 -16.33 24.12
C LYS A 297 -5.30 -15.74 25.44
N LYS A 298 -6.29 -14.85 25.41
CA LYS A 298 -6.82 -14.16 26.58
C LYS A 298 -8.33 -14.13 26.57
N ALA A 299 -8.92 -14.32 27.75
CA ALA A 299 -10.33 -14.09 27.95
C ALA A 299 -10.70 -12.63 27.60
N PRO A 300 -11.88 -12.41 27.01
CA PRO A 300 -12.89 -13.41 26.64
C PRO A 300 -12.71 -13.99 25.24
N PHE A 301 -11.67 -13.59 24.49
CA PHE A 301 -11.46 -13.96 23.08
C PHE A 301 -10.72 -15.29 22.91
N ASP A 302 -10.30 -15.97 23.98
CA ASP A 302 -9.94 -17.39 23.97
C ASP A 302 -11.14 -18.28 23.67
N ASN A 303 -12.37 -17.84 24.01
CA ASN A 303 -13.60 -18.54 23.69
C ASN A 303 -14.01 -18.32 22.21
N PRO A 304 -14.06 -19.38 21.37
CA PRO A 304 -14.42 -19.26 19.96
C PRO A 304 -15.86 -18.77 19.73
N LYS A 305 -16.80 -19.03 20.66
CA LYS A 305 -18.19 -18.55 20.56
C LYS A 305 -18.24 -17.03 20.65
N VAL A 306 -17.43 -16.42 21.51
CA VAL A 306 -17.33 -14.96 21.63
C VAL A 306 -16.76 -14.35 20.35
N ARG A 307 -15.69 -14.92 19.79
CA ARG A 307 -15.12 -14.44 18.53
C ARG A 307 -16.12 -14.52 17.37
N LEU A 308 -16.85 -15.62 17.29
CA LEU A 308 -17.88 -15.83 16.28
C LEU A 308 -19.04 -14.85 16.45
N ALA A 309 -19.45 -14.59 17.71
CA ALA A 309 -20.48 -13.62 18.03
C ALA A 309 -20.09 -12.20 17.60
N VAL A 310 -18.83 -11.78 17.81
CA VAL A 310 -18.31 -10.51 17.30
C VAL A 310 -18.44 -10.44 15.77
N SER A 311 -18.09 -11.53 15.06
CA SER A 311 -18.23 -11.57 13.60
C SER A 311 -19.70 -11.45 13.14
N TYR A 312 -20.62 -12.10 13.84
CA TYR A 312 -22.05 -12.02 13.55
C TYR A 312 -22.68 -10.67 13.92
N ALA A 313 -22.14 -9.97 14.91
CA ALA A 313 -22.70 -8.71 15.39
C ALA A 313 -22.58 -7.57 14.38
N ILE A 314 -21.58 -7.58 13.53
CA ILE A 314 -21.21 -6.45 12.68
C ILE A 314 -21.97 -6.50 11.36
N ASP A 315 -22.81 -5.50 11.10
CA ASP A 315 -23.35 -5.24 9.77
C ASP A 315 -22.28 -4.58 8.89
N ARG A 316 -21.66 -5.38 8.03
CA ARG A 316 -20.58 -4.93 7.14
C ARG A 316 -21.07 -4.00 6.05
N ARG A 317 -22.32 -4.16 5.59
CA ARG A 317 -22.91 -3.29 4.56
C ARG A 317 -23.21 -1.90 5.15
N GLY A 318 -23.75 -1.87 6.36
CA GLY A 318 -23.96 -0.65 7.11
C GLY A 318 -22.62 0.06 7.41
N LEU A 319 -21.56 -0.69 7.76
CA LEU A 319 -20.22 -0.14 7.95
C LEU A 319 -19.67 0.55 6.68
N ILE A 320 -19.83 -0.09 5.53
CA ILE A 320 -19.43 0.50 4.23
C ILE A 320 -20.13 1.84 4.00
N GLN A 321 -21.42 1.93 4.29
CA GLN A 321 -22.18 3.18 4.11
C GLN A 321 -21.78 4.24 5.14
N ALA A 322 -21.70 3.87 6.40
CA ALA A 322 -21.47 4.81 7.51
C ALA A 322 -20.04 5.36 7.53
N SER A 323 -19.04 4.50 7.37
CA SER A 323 -17.62 4.88 7.54
C SER A 323 -16.91 5.16 6.22
N HIS A 324 -17.27 4.47 5.14
CA HIS A 324 -16.64 4.62 3.83
C HIS A 324 -17.52 5.34 2.81
N GLN A 325 -18.73 5.77 3.19
CA GLN A 325 -19.66 6.49 2.31
C GLN A 325 -19.94 5.74 0.99
N GLY A 326 -20.02 4.41 1.06
CA GLY A 326 -20.18 3.53 -0.10
C GLY A 326 -18.91 3.29 -0.92
N GLY A 327 -17.76 3.83 -0.51
CA GLY A 327 -16.47 3.76 -1.22
C GLY A 327 -15.64 2.52 -0.91
N ALA A 328 -16.21 1.47 -0.30
CA ALA A 328 -15.52 0.22 -0.02
C ALA A 328 -16.22 -0.97 -0.70
N ILE A 329 -15.50 -2.08 -0.83
CA ILE A 329 -15.97 -3.33 -1.42
C ILE A 329 -16.23 -4.31 -0.29
N LEU A 330 -17.39 -4.97 -0.31
CA LEU A 330 -17.67 -6.07 0.60
C LEU A 330 -16.76 -7.26 0.25
N GLY A 331 -15.95 -7.68 1.19
CA GLY A 331 -15.00 -8.77 1.00
C GLY A 331 -14.73 -9.53 2.30
N ALA A 332 -13.81 -10.48 2.23
CA ALA A 332 -13.28 -11.22 3.38
C ALA A 332 -11.80 -10.86 3.60
N ALA A 333 -10.97 -11.85 3.94
CA ALA A 333 -9.54 -11.64 4.20
C ALA A 333 -8.73 -11.22 2.95
N MET A 334 -9.29 -11.42 1.75
CA MET A 334 -8.66 -11.08 0.48
C MET A 334 -9.63 -10.29 -0.40
N LEU A 335 -9.08 -9.53 -1.34
CA LEU A 335 -9.86 -8.79 -2.33
C LEU A 335 -10.78 -9.75 -3.09
N PRO A 336 -12.12 -9.51 -3.05
CA PRO A 336 -13.09 -10.43 -3.65
C PRO A 336 -13.01 -10.43 -5.18
N ARG A 337 -13.49 -11.48 -5.80
CA ARG A 337 -13.66 -11.54 -7.24
C ARG A 337 -14.72 -10.52 -7.69
N PRO A 338 -14.58 -9.88 -8.87
CA PRO A 338 -13.54 -10.10 -9.88
C PRO A 338 -12.25 -9.30 -9.64
N PHE A 339 -12.17 -8.50 -8.60
CA PHE A 339 -11.06 -7.57 -8.35
C PHE A 339 -9.77 -8.29 -7.91
N GLY A 340 -9.91 -9.41 -7.19
CA GLY A 340 -8.79 -10.26 -6.75
C GLY A 340 -8.98 -11.71 -7.17
N ILE A 341 -7.88 -12.39 -7.50
CA ILE A 341 -7.91 -13.79 -7.98
C ILE A 341 -8.06 -14.82 -6.86
N TRP A 342 -7.68 -14.44 -5.63
CA TRP A 342 -7.69 -15.33 -4.44
C TRP A 342 -8.88 -15.09 -3.53
N GLY A 343 -9.68 -14.06 -3.76
CA GLY A 343 -10.85 -13.75 -2.97
C GLY A 343 -12.03 -14.69 -3.28
N VAL A 344 -12.95 -14.76 -2.33
CA VAL A 344 -14.20 -15.51 -2.49
C VAL A 344 -15.15 -14.75 -3.41
N SER A 345 -16.09 -15.48 -4.01
CA SER A 345 -17.18 -14.88 -4.79
C SER A 345 -18.22 -14.24 -3.87
N ASP A 346 -19.04 -13.32 -4.39
CA ASP A 346 -20.17 -12.73 -3.65
C ASP A 346 -21.12 -13.81 -3.12
N LYS A 347 -21.35 -14.89 -3.88
CA LYS A 347 -22.18 -16.02 -3.48
C LYS A 347 -21.59 -16.72 -2.25
N ASP A 348 -20.30 -16.97 -2.25
CA ASP A 348 -19.62 -17.65 -1.14
C ASP A 348 -19.55 -16.75 0.09
N LEU A 349 -19.36 -15.43 -0.09
CA LEU A 349 -19.39 -14.46 1.01
C LEU A 349 -20.68 -14.54 1.82
N LEU A 350 -21.84 -14.67 1.16
CA LEU A 350 -23.15 -14.75 1.84
C LEU A 350 -23.31 -15.99 2.71
N THR A 351 -22.49 -17.02 2.50
CA THR A 351 -22.48 -18.24 3.33
C THR A 351 -21.60 -18.11 4.56
N MET A 352 -20.72 -17.09 4.59
CA MET A 352 -19.77 -16.91 5.69
C MET A 352 -20.42 -16.27 6.93
N PRO A 353 -19.90 -16.55 8.15
CA PRO A 353 -20.39 -15.94 9.37
C PRO A 353 -20.32 -14.40 9.34
N GLY A 354 -21.49 -13.76 9.57
CA GLY A 354 -21.58 -12.29 9.63
C GLY A 354 -21.82 -11.60 8.28
N TYR A 355 -22.05 -12.35 7.19
CA TYR A 355 -22.34 -11.79 5.85
C TYR A 355 -23.81 -11.90 5.42
N GLY A 356 -24.67 -12.51 6.24
CA GLY A 356 -26.11 -12.60 6.03
C GLY A 356 -26.85 -11.31 6.36
N LYS A 357 -28.17 -11.38 6.50
CA LYS A 357 -29.00 -10.25 6.94
C LYS A 357 -28.65 -9.83 8.36
N ALA A 358 -28.52 -8.53 8.60
CA ALA A 358 -28.01 -7.98 9.87
C ALA A 358 -28.78 -8.49 11.09
N ASP A 359 -30.14 -8.47 11.05
CA ASP A 359 -30.97 -8.87 12.18
C ASP A 359 -30.82 -10.37 12.50
N GLU A 360 -30.80 -11.23 11.48
CA GLU A 360 -30.56 -12.68 11.64
C GLU A 360 -29.19 -12.96 12.25
N MET A 361 -28.17 -12.21 11.79
CA MET A 361 -26.80 -12.35 12.29
C MET A 361 -26.69 -11.88 13.75
N LYS A 362 -27.33 -10.75 14.11
CA LYS A 362 -27.36 -10.26 15.49
C LYS A 362 -28.10 -11.22 16.44
N ALA A 363 -29.18 -11.86 15.96
CA ALA A 363 -29.87 -12.90 16.74
C ALA A 363 -28.95 -14.10 17.04
N ARG A 364 -28.15 -14.54 16.03
CA ARG A 364 -27.14 -15.59 16.23
C ARG A 364 -26.02 -15.17 17.17
N ALA A 365 -25.57 -13.91 17.08
CA ALA A 365 -24.59 -13.37 18.00
C ALA A 365 -25.08 -13.43 19.47
N LYS A 366 -26.30 -12.96 19.73
CA LYS A 366 -26.92 -12.99 21.07
C LYS A 366 -26.99 -14.41 21.63
N LYS A 367 -27.36 -15.39 20.79
CA LYS A 367 -27.42 -16.80 21.20
C LYS A 367 -26.04 -17.31 21.63
N LEU A 368 -25.00 -17.06 20.83
CA LEU A 368 -23.63 -17.50 21.13
C LEU A 368 -23.08 -16.82 22.41
N LEU A 369 -23.41 -15.55 22.61
CA LEU A 369 -23.02 -14.83 23.82
C LEU A 369 -23.71 -15.39 25.06
N ALA A 370 -25.01 -15.69 24.99
CA ALA A 370 -25.74 -16.33 26.09
C ALA A 370 -25.16 -17.71 26.43
N GLU A 371 -24.79 -18.52 25.42
CA GLU A 371 -24.09 -19.80 25.62
C GLU A 371 -22.68 -19.63 26.24
N ALA A 372 -22.10 -18.45 26.13
CA ALA A 372 -20.81 -18.07 26.77
C ALA A 372 -21.01 -17.40 28.14
N GLY A 373 -22.25 -17.31 28.67
CA GLY A 373 -22.56 -16.68 29.94
C GLY A 373 -22.62 -15.15 29.92
N ILE A 374 -22.73 -14.56 28.72
CA ILE A 374 -22.85 -13.13 28.49
C ILE A 374 -24.32 -12.82 28.16
N THR A 375 -24.98 -12.06 29.05
CA THR A 375 -26.42 -11.75 28.96
C THR A 375 -26.64 -10.24 29.04
N PRO A 376 -27.83 -9.71 28.72
CA PRO A 376 -28.12 -8.28 28.88
C PRO A 376 -27.85 -7.75 30.30
N ASP A 377 -28.11 -8.55 31.34
CA ASP A 377 -27.87 -8.20 32.73
C ASP A 377 -26.38 -8.30 33.14
N LYS A 378 -25.61 -9.04 32.35
CA LYS A 378 -24.18 -9.22 32.53
C LYS A 378 -23.43 -9.00 31.21
N PRO A 379 -23.39 -7.77 30.67
CA PRO A 379 -22.74 -7.48 29.40
C PRO A 379 -21.24 -7.69 29.48
N LEU A 380 -20.66 -8.09 28.35
CA LEU A 380 -19.22 -8.22 28.22
C LEU A 380 -18.58 -6.84 28.05
N LYS A 381 -17.70 -6.42 28.97
CA LYS A 381 -16.94 -5.17 28.86
C LYS A 381 -15.58 -5.41 28.22
N VAL A 382 -15.24 -4.66 27.18
CA VAL A 382 -13.98 -4.76 26.44
C VAL A 382 -13.45 -3.37 26.06
N GLU A 383 -12.14 -3.26 25.82
CA GLU A 383 -11.53 -2.07 25.23
C GLU A 383 -11.29 -2.30 23.74
N MET A 384 -11.71 -1.39 22.89
CA MET A 384 -11.39 -1.34 21.47
C MET A 384 -10.36 -0.26 21.20
N GLY A 385 -9.13 -0.67 20.90
CA GLY A 385 -8.06 0.24 20.52
C GLY A 385 -8.10 0.56 19.02
N THR A 386 -7.89 1.83 18.66
CA THR A 386 -7.71 2.25 17.27
C THR A 386 -6.70 3.38 17.16
N ARG A 387 -6.19 3.60 15.93
CA ARG A 387 -5.30 4.74 15.67
C ARG A 387 -6.09 6.04 15.70
N ALA A 388 -5.47 7.13 16.18
CA ALA A 388 -6.04 8.48 16.22
C ALA A 388 -6.13 9.11 14.82
N ILE A 389 -6.77 8.42 13.88
CA ILE A 389 -7.00 8.83 12.49
C ILE A 389 -8.50 8.74 12.22
N ALA A 390 -9.08 9.78 11.66
CA ALA A 390 -10.53 9.94 11.52
C ALA A 390 -11.26 8.71 10.97
N ILE A 391 -10.77 8.14 9.84
CA ILE A 391 -11.41 6.95 9.22
C ILE A 391 -11.46 5.75 10.17
N TYR A 392 -10.41 5.52 10.98
CA TYR A 392 -10.37 4.41 11.93
C TYR A 392 -11.24 4.66 13.16
N ILE A 393 -11.36 5.93 13.59
CA ILE A 393 -12.26 6.33 14.67
C ILE A 393 -13.71 6.12 14.24
N ASP A 394 -14.07 6.52 13.00
CA ASP A 394 -15.41 6.36 12.44
C ASP A 394 -15.79 4.87 12.38
N MET A 395 -14.89 4.01 11.86
CA MET A 395 -15.09 2.56 11.81
C MET A 395 -15.24 1.93 13.20
N ALA A 396 -14.35 2.29 14.13
CA ALA A 396 -14.38 1.76 15.50
C ALA A 396 -15.67 2.17 16.22
N SER A 397 -16.11 3.41 16.06
CA SER A 397 -17.35 3.91 16.64
C SER A 397 -18.58 3.17 16.12
N TYR A 398 -18.62 2.91 14.81
CA TYR A 398 -19.68 2.09 14.21
C TYR A 398 -19.67 0.67 14.78
N VAL A 399 -18.51 0.01 14.81
CA VAL A 399 -18.37 -1.35 15.35
C VAL A 399 -18.78 -1.41 16.84
N ILE A 400 -18.38 -0.44 17.66
CA ILE A 400 -18.79 -0.35 19.06
C ILE A 400 -20.31 -0.31 19.20
N ASN A 401 -20.98 0.49 18.37
CA ASN A 401 -22.44 0.58 18.37
C ASN A 401 -23.10 -0.77 17.95
N GLU A 402 -22.53 -1.46 16.97
CA GLU A 402 -23.01 -2.79 16.56
C GLU A 402 -22.84 -3.84 17.68
N LEU A 403 -21.68 -3.83 18.35
CA LEU A 403 -21.38 -4.73 19.46
C LEU A 403 -22.31 -4.49 20.66
N LYS A 404 -22.64 -3.24 20.95
CA LYS A 404 -23.56 -2.85 22.05
C LYS A 404 -24.94 -3.47 21.86
N GLN A 405 -25.44 -3.56 20.63
CA GLN A 405 -26.77 -4.13 20.32
C GLN A 405 -26.88 -5.63 20.65
N VAL A 406 -25.76 -6.32 20.82
CA VAL A 406 -25.75 -7.76 21.13
C VAL A 406 -25.27 -8.06 22.56
N GLY A 407 -24.96 -7.04 23.37
CA GLY A 407 -24.55 -7.20 24.79
C GLY A 407 -23.02 -7.16 24.99
N ILE A 408 -22.27 -6.59 24.05
CA ILE A 408 -20.85 -6.30 24.23
C ILE A 408 -20.65 -4.79 24.37
N ASP A 409 -20.25 -4.36 25.55
CA ASP A 409 -19.98 -2.96 25.90
C ASP A 409 -18.51 -2.66 25.67
N ALA A 410 -18.19 -2.04 24.52
CA ALA A 410 -16.83 -1.73 24.12
C ALA A 410 -16.52 -0.24 24.31
N THR A 411 -15.39 0.06 24.95
CA THR A 411 -14.90 1.43 25.14
C THR A 411 -13.80 1.74 24.13
N LEU A 412 -13.92 2.87 23.42
CA LEU A 412 -12.95 3.32 22.45
C LEU A 412 -11.67 3.84 23.12
N LYS A 413 -10.52 3.34 22.66
CA LYS A 413 -9.20 3.86 23.02
C LYS A 413 -8.44 4.28 21.78
N GLN A 414 -8.20 5.57 21.65
CA GLN A 414 -7.40 6.14 20.58
C GLN A 414 -5.91 6.14 20.96
N VAL A 415 -5.05 5.79 20.00
CA VAL A 415 -3.60 5.79 20.17
C VAL A 415 -2.92 6.40 18.96
N GLU A 416 -1.88 7.18 19.19
CA GLU A 416 -1.03 7.72 18.12
C GLU A 416 -0.35 6.59 17.35
N THR A 417 -0.19 6.74 16.03
CA THR A 417 0.40 5.71 15.18
C THR A 417 1.80 5.31 15.66
N ALA A 418 2.63 6.27 16.04
CA ALA A 418 3.99 6.03 16.51
C ALA A 418 4.05 5.20 17.80
N SER A 419 3.08 5.37 18.70
CA SER A 419 2.95 4.64 19.97
C SER A 419 2.11 3.38 19.85
N GLY A 420 1.11 3.37 18.98
CA GLY A 420 0.11 2.30 18.82
C GLY A 420 0.65 1.01 18.23
N ILE A 421 1.79 1.07 17.52
CA ILE A 421 2.46 -0.12 16.95
C ILE A 421 3.00 -1.05 18.04
N ARG A 422 3.23 -0.56 19.25
CA ARG A 422 3.48 -1.36 20.44
C ARG A 422 2.18 -1.84 21.07
N TRP A 423 1.36 -2.60 20.35
CA TRP A 423 0.29 -3.34 21.02
C TRP A 423 0.94 -4.25 22.05
N PRO A 424 0.61 -4.15 23.35
CA PRO A 424 1.28 -4.98 24.35
C PRO A 424 1.08 -6.45 24.00
N ARG A 425 2.17 -7.16 23.87
CA ARG A 425 2.14 -8.64 23.82
C ARG A 425 1.51 -9.24 25.07
N ALA A 426 1.26 -8.44 26.08
CA ALA A 426 0.68 -8.85 27.36
C ALA A 426 -0.43 -7.87 27.79
N ALA A 427 -1.55 -8.46 28.18
CA ALA A 427 -2.67 -7.87 28.90
C ALA A 427 -3.46 -6.75 28.23
N THR A 428 -4.60 -7.06 27.85
CA THR A 428 -5.90 -6.44 27.59
C THR A 428 -6.48 -6.89 26.27
N THR A 429 -7.70 -7.25 26.30
CA THR A 429 -8.56 -7.55 25.17
C THR A 429 -8.55 -6.35 24.23
N ARG A 430 -7.79 -6.41 23.13
CA ARG A 430 -7.75 -5.35 22.13
C ARG A 430 -8.31 -5.87 20.83
N SER A 431 -9.35 -5.25 20.38
CA SER A 431 -9.74 -5.28 18.99
C SER A 431 -9.41 -3.92 18.38
N ALA A 432 -8.79 -3.91 17.21
CA ALA A 432 -8.53 -2.68 16.48
C ALA A 432 -8.91 -2.88 15.02
N PRO A 433 -9.55 -1.90 14.38
CA PRO A 433 -9.53 -1.85 12.93
C PRO A 433 -8.08 -1.49 12.54
N THR A 434 -7.42 -2.39 11.82
CA THR A 434 -6.05 -2.17 11.35
C THR A 434 -6.04 -2.13 9.84
N SER A 435 -5.31 -1.19 9.31
CA SER A 435 -4.83 -1.23 7.95
C SER A 435 -3.80 -2.39 7.82
N PRO A 436 -3.78 -3.12 6.74
CA PRO A 436 -3.03 -4.37 6.63
C PRO A 436 -1.54 -4.14 6.67
N GLY A 437 -0.87 -4.93 7.44
CA GLY A 437 0.58 -4.92 7.58
C GLY A 437 1.12 -5.94 8.55
N SER A 438 0.30 -6.82 9.14
CA SER A 438 0.74 -7.70 10.22
C SER A 438 0.16 -9.12 10.23
N ALA A 439 -0.29 -9.67 9.10
CA ALA A 439 -0.60 -11.09 9.02
C ALA A 439 0.47 -11.81 8.21
N PRO A 440 1.10 -12.88 8.73
CA PRO A 440 1.98 -13.73 7.95
C PRO A 440 1.13 -14.73 7.19
N THR A 441 0.49 -14.29 6.13
CA THR A 441 -0.15 -15.19 5.18
C THR A 441 -0.01 -14.57 3.84
N ILE A 442 0.72 -15.24 2.95
CA ILE A 442 0.84 -14.97 1.51
C ILE A 442 0.75 -13.46 1.22
N PRO A 443 1.72 -12.81 0.64
CA PRO A 443 1.75 -11.36 0.54
C PRO A 443 0.42 -10.85 0.01
N THR A 444 -0.47 -10.48 0.89
CA THR A 444 -1.60 -9.66 0.55
C THR A 444 -1.00 -8.36 0.08
N ARG A 445 -1.16 -8.10 -1.18
CA ARG A 445 -0.76 -6.89 -1.85
C ARG A 445 -1.15 -5.71 -1.00
N THR A 446 -0.22 -5.11 -0.32
CA THR A 446 -0.36 -3.73 0.06
C THR A 446 -0.33 -2.95 -1.24
N SER A 447 -1.50 -2.67 -1.77
CA SER A 447 -1.62 -1.81 -2.94
C SER A 447 -1.34 -0.37 -2.53
N THR A 448 -0.16 -0.12 -2.06
CA THR A 448 0.41 1.22 -2.15
C THR A 448 0.78 1.41 -3.61
N ARG A 449 -0.23 1.61 -4.43
CA ARG A 449 -0.11 1.98 -5.82
C ARG A 449 0.45 3.40 -5.99
N THR A 450 1.23 3.80 -5.05
CA THR A 450 2.05 5.01 -5.05
C THR A 450 3.47 4.59 -4.79
N THR A 451 3.99 3.75 -5.67
CA THR A 451 5.43 3.67 -5.85
C THR A 451 5.93 5.02 -6.39
N PRO A 452 7.13 5.41 -6.07
CA PRO A 452 7.77 6.57 -6.71
C PRO A 452 7.69 6.53 -8.23
N ALA A 453 7.55 5.37 -8.82
CA ALA A 453 7.37 5.18 -10.25
C ALA A 453 5.96 5.59 -10.73
N ALA A 454 4.88 5.41 -9.96
CA ALA A 454 3.58 5.97 -10.28
C ALA A 454 3.61 7.50 -10.21
N LEU A 455 4.34 8.08 -9.26
CA LEU A 455 4.67 9.49 -9.26
C LEU A 455 5.56 9.86 -10.47
N ARG A 456 6.34 8.93 -11.04
CA ARG A 456 7.13 9.16 -12.24
C ARG A 456 6.28 9.37 -13.49
N GLU A 457 5.11 8.76 -13.60
CA GLU A 457 4.27 8.76 -14.82
C GLU A 457 2.96 9.53 -14.69
N THR A 458 2.29 9.48 -13.54
CA THR A 458 0.98 10.11 -13.34
C THR A 458 1.05 11.64 -13.18
N THR A 459 2.20 12.17 -12.80
CA THR A 459 2.40 13.61 -12.60
C THR A 459 2.43 14.42 -13.91
N ALA A 460 2.65 13.76 -15.05
CA ALA A 460 2.57 14.42 -16.34
C ALA A 460 1.12 14.82 -16.75
N SER A 461 0.10 14.20 -16.15
CA SER A 461 -1.30 14.42 -16.52
C SER A 461 -2.03 15.44 -15.62
N THR A 462 -1.51 15.68 -14.41
CA THR A 462 -2.23 16.52 -13.43
C THR A 462 -1.81 18.01 -13.45
N ALA A 463 -0.68 18.33 -14.07
CA ALA A 463 -0.13 19.70 -14.10
C ALA A 463 -0.67 20.58 -15.25
N THR A 464 -1.79 20.24 -15.88
CA THR A 464 -2.41 21.10 -16.87
C THR A 464 -3.40 22.08 -16.23
N ARG A 465 -2.90 23.07 -15.48
CA ARG A 465 -3.58 24.36 -15.44
C ARG A 465 -3.29 25.07 -16.77
N ARG A 466 -4.30 25.24 -17.60
CA ARG A 466 -4.27 26.25 -18.64
C ARG A 466 -4.39 27.63 -17.96
N SER A 467 -3.35 28.44 -18.10
CA SER A 467 -3.48 29.88 -18.04
C SER A 467 -4.31 30.38 -19.23
#